data_bbdfd15c8f643092d9fd13ae7988d2a8
#
_entry.id   bbdfd15c8f643092d9fd13ae7988d2a8
#
_cell.length_a   1.000
_cell.length_b   1.000
_cell.length_c   1.000
_cell.angle_alpha   90.00
_cell.angle_beta   90.00
_cell.angle_gamma   90.00
#
_symmetry.space_group_name_H-M   'P 1'
#
loop_
_entity.id
_entity.type
_entity.pdbx_description
1 polymer ?
#
loop_
_entity_poly.entity_id
_entity_poly.type
_entity_poly.pdbx_seq_one_letter_code
_entity_poly.pdbx_strand_id
1 'polypeptide(L)'
;ETLALEAGEFGITVNAVAPGALNTRLLDEVLQAGPEKTGRQFFEASIKQRDSGGSSLQNAAELCVFLAGQEARSINGRLISAVWDDWKNLPARAELLAKSDVYMLRRITAKERGFDWDDSK
;
A
#
# COMPACT_ATOMS: atom_id res chain seq x y z
N GLU A 1 -5.49 -7.40 7.12
CA GLU A 1 -6.92 -7.22 7.43
C GLU A 1 -7.34 -8.12 8.59
N THR A 2 -7.08 -9.43 8.55
CA THR A 2 -7.44 -10.36 9.62
C THR A 2 -6.91 -9.91 10.99
N LEU A 3 -5.61 -9.58 11.06
CA LEU A 3 -5.02 -9.05 12.30
C LEU A 3 -5.65 -7.74 12.75
N ALA A 4 -6.08 -6.88 11.81
CA ALA A 4 -6.77 -5.63 12.13
C ALA A 4 -8.13 -5.86 12.78
N LEU A 5 -8.85 -6.92 12.39
CA LEU A 5 -10.12 -7.32 13.01
C LEU A 5 -9.87 -7.89 14.43
N GLU A 6 -8.92 -8.81 14.55
CA GLU A 6 -8.60 -9.46 15.83
C GLU A 6 -8.04 -8.45 16.87
N ALA A 7 -7.13 -7.57 16.44
CA ALA A 7 -6.50 -6.60 17.34
C ALA A 7 -7.41 -5.39 17.65
N GLY A 8 -8.41 -5.14 16.81
CA GLY A 8 -9.31 -3.99 16.92
C GLY A 8 -10.12 -3.97 18.23
N GLU A 9 -10.51 -5.12 18.76
CA GLU A 9 -11.20 -5.25 20.05
C GLU A 9 -10.34 -4.78 21.23
N PHE A 10 -9.02 -4.76 21.08
CA PHE A 10 -8.07 -4.24 22.06
C PHE A 10 -7.67 -2.77 21.82
N GLY A 11 -8.33 -2.09 20.87
CA GLY A 11 -8.02 -0.71 20.51
C GLY A 11 -6.71 -0.56 19.71
N ILE A 12 -6.22 -1.64 19.10
CA ILE A 12 -5.01 -1.65 18.28
C ILE A 12 -5.41 -1.54 16.82
N THR A 13 -4.82 -0.60 16.09
CA THR A 13 -4.99 -0.46 14.64
C THR A 13 -3.84 -1.15 13.89
N VAL A 14 -4.17 -1.81 12.80
CA VAL A 14 -3.20 -2.49 11.92
C VAL A 14 -3.47 -2.08 10.48
N ASN A 15 -2.51 -1.41 9.86
CA ASN A 15 -2.59 -0.96 8.48
C ASN A 15 -1.35 -1.41 7.71
N ALA A 16 -1.48 -1.54 6.39
CA ALA A 16 -0.37 -1.79 5.49
C ALA A 16 -0.01 -0.49 4.76
N VAL A 17 1.28 -0.26 4.54
CA VAL A 17 1.79 0.91 3.81
C VAL A 17 2.41 0.46 2.51
N ALA A 18 2.00 1.09 1.40
CA ALA A 18 2.67 1.01 0.10
C ALA A 18 3.58 2.25 -0.05
N PRO A 19 4.89 2.14 0.24
CA PRO A 19 5.77 3.29 0.34
C PRO A 19 6.17 3.88 -1.02
N GLY A 20 5.89 3.17 -2.12
CA GLY A 20 6.37 3.50 -3.45
C GLY A 20 7.72 2.85 -3.78
N ALA A 21 8.27 3.22 -4.94
CA ALA A 21 9.53 2.70 -5.45
C ALA A 21 10.72 3.43 -4.80
N LEU A 22 11.14 2.97 -3.63
CA LEU A 22 12.20 3.59 -2.83
C LEU A 22 13.59 3.17 -3.29
N ASN A 23 14.53 4.12 -3.37
CA ASN A 23 15.95 3.84 -3.54
C ASN A 23 16.54 3.42 -2.19
N THR A 24 16.66 2.12 -1.99
CA THR A 24 17.16 1.50 -0.77
C THR A 24 18.30 0.52 -1.09
N ARG A 25 18.95 -0.01 -0.07
CA ARG A 25 19.95 -1.06 -0.21
C ARG A 25 19.48 -2.24 -1.06
N LEU A 26 18.19 -2.60 -1.00
CA LEU A 26 17.64 -3.67 -1.84
C LEU A 26 17.78 -3.34 -3.34
N LEU A 27 17.56 -2.09 -3.74
CA LEU A 27 17.79 -1.66 -5.11
C LEU A 27 19.28 -1.79 -5.51
N ASP A 28 20.18 -1.42 -4.60
CA ASP A 28 21.63 -1.55 -4.84
C ASP A 28 22.02 -3.03 -5.04
N GLU A 29 21.45 -3.94 -4.25
CA GLU A 29 21.65 -5.38 -4.38
C GLU A 29 21.15 -5.91 -5.73
N VAL A 30 19.98 -5.43 -6.19
CA VAL A 30 19.43 -5.76 -7.53
C VAL A 30 20.38 -5.30 -8.64
N LEU A 31 20.89 -4.08 -8.55
CA LEU A 31 21.82 -3.52 -9.54
C LEU A 31 23.17 -4.24 -9.54
N GLN A 32 23.67 -4.64 -8.37
CA GLN A 32 24.90 -5.43 -8.25
C GLN A 32 24.74 -6.86 -8.81
N ALA A 33 23.55 -7.44 -8.66
CA ALA A 33 23.28 -8.79 -9.18
C ALA A 33 23.31 -8.87 -10.72
N GLY A 34 23.01 -7.76 -11.38
CA GLY A 34 23.07 -7.61 -12.84
C GLY A 34 21.88 -8.26 -13.58
N PRO A 35 21.74 -7.97 -14.89
CA PRO A 35 20.58 -8.37 -15.68
C PRO A 35 20.44 -9.88 -15.89
N GLU A 36 21.53 -10.62 -15.80
CA GLU A 36 21.54 -12.07 -15.98
C GLU A 36 20.79 -12.79 -14.82
N LYS A 37 20.88 -12.24 -13.60
CA LYS A 37 20.21 -12.81 -12.42
C LYS A 37 18.82 -12.23 -12.16
N THR A 38 18.63 -10.95 -12.46
CA THR A 38 17.38 -10.23 -12.13
C THR A 38 16.39 -10.19 -13.30
N GLY A 39 16.84 -10.52 -14.51
CA GLY A 39 16.09 -10.31 -15.74
C GLY A 39 16.25 -8.89 -16.30
N ARG A 40 16.46 -8.80 -17.60
CA ARG A 40 16.80 -7.53 -18.28
C ARG A 40 15.77 -6.43 -18.03
N GLN A 41 14.48 -6.74 -18.19
CA GLN A 41 13.41 -5.74 -18.03
C GLN A 41 13.38 -5.14 -16.63
N PHE A 42 13.50 -5.98 -15.61
CA PHE A 42 13.50 -5.52 -14.21
C PHE A 42 14.78 -4.74 -13.89
N PHE A 43 15.92 -5.16 -14.40
CA PHE A 43 17.18 -4.45 -14.24
C PHE A 43 17.15 -3.05 -14.85
N GLU A 44 16.64 -2.91 -16.09
CA GLU A 44 16.50 -1.61 -16.76
C GLU A 44 15.53 -0.68 -16.03
N ALA A 45 14.41 -1.23 -15.50
CA ALA A 45 13.48 -0.47 -14.68
C ALA A 45 14.15 0.01 -13.38
N SER A 46 15.00 -0.83 -12.77
CA SER A 46 15.75 -0.49 -11.55
C SER A 46 16.78 0.62 -11.79
N ILE A 47 17.44 0.63 -12.94
CA ILE A 47 18.32 1.74 -13.33
C ILE A 47 17.53 3.04 -13.45
N LYS A 48 16.39 3.02 -14.18
CA LYS A 48 15.52 4.20 -14.32
C LYS A 48 15.03 4.73 -12.98
N GLN A 49 14.63 3.82 -12.08
CA GLN A 49 14.22 4.18 -10.73
C GLN A 49 15.34 4.89 -9.96
N ARG A 50 16.56 4.32 -9.98
CA ARG A 50 17.74 4.93 -9.33
C ARG A 50 17.99 6.33 -9.87
N ASP A 51 18.04 6.47 -11.19
CA ASP A 51 18.42 7.71 -11.87
C ASP A 51 17.35 8.81 -11.71
N SER A 52 16.08 8.44 -11.56
CA SER A 52 14.97 9.37 -11.26
C SER A 52 14.88 9.78 -9.79
N GLY A 53 15.66 9.16 -8.91
CA GLY A 53 15.60 9.40 -7.45
C GLY A 53 14.57 8.55 -6.71
N GLY A 54 13.69 7.84 -7.43
CA GLY A 54 12.62 7.02 -6.82
C GLY A 54 11.55 7.85 -6.11
N SER A 55 10.74 7.17 -5.29
CA SER A 55 9.75 7.81 -4.42
C SER A 55 10.39 8.38 -3.15
N SER A 56 9.74 9.38 -2.56
CA SER A 56 10.23 10.03 -1.34
C SER A 56 10.20 9.09 -0.12
N LEU A 57 11.36 8.81 0.45
CA LEU A 57 11.49 8.14 1.75
C LEU A 57 10.78 8.91 2.87
N GLN A 58 10.83 10.25 2.79
CA GLN A 58 10.20 11.13 3.77
C GLN A 58 8.68 10.93 3.80
N ASN A 59 8.02 10.89 2.63
CA ASN A 59 6.57 10.67 2.56
C ASN A 59 6.16 9.32 3.16
N ALA A 60 6.93 8.27 2.90
CA ALA A 60 6.68 6.96 3.46
C ALA A 60 6.82 6.95 5.00
N ALA A 61 7.86 7.61 5.53
CA ALA A 61 8.07 7.76 6.96
C ALA A 61 6.98 8.60 7.62
N GLU A 62 6.58 9.71 7.00
CA GLU A 62 5.49 10.56 7.49
C GLU A 62 4.15 9.81 7.56
N LEU A 63 3.84 8.98 6.56
CA LEU A 63 2.64 8.13 6.60
C LEU A 63 2.70 7.14 7.76
N CYS A 64 3.84 6.51 8.03
CA CYS A 64 3.99 5.60 9.17
C CYS A 64 3.78 6.34 10.51
N VAL A 65 4.37 7.52 10.67
CA VAL A 65 4.20 8.35 11.87
C VAL A 65 2.74 8.79 12.03
N PHE A 66 2.11 9.22 10.95
CA PHE A 66 0.71 9.59 10.94
C PHE A 66 -0.19 8.43 11.39
N LEU A 67 0.00 7.22 10.82
CA LEU A 67 -0.80 6.04 11.18
C LEU A 67 -0.58 5.58 12.62
N ALA A 68 0.57 5.87 13.22
CA ALA A 68 0.85 5.63 14.64
C ALA A 68 0.25 6.72 15.55
N GLY A 69 -0.18 7.84 15.00
CA GLY A 69 -0.72 8.98 15.75
C GLY A 69 -2.19 8.86 16.13
N GLN A 70 -2.60 9.74 17.03
CA GLN A 70 -4.00 9.82 17.51
C GLN A 70 -5.00 10.15 16.39
N GLU A 71 -4.58 10.93 15.41
CA GLU A 71 -5.40 11.40 14.29
C GLU A 71 -5.89 10.24 13.41
N ALA A 72 -5.09 9.18 13.31
CA ALA A 72 -5.37 8.01 12.47
C ALA A 72 -6.06 6.86 13.21
N ARG A 73 -6.48 7.02 14.46
CA ARG A 73 -7.11 5.94 15.27
C ARG A 73 -8.36 5.32 14.66
N SER A 74 -9.04 6.05 13.78
CA SER A 74 -10.22 5.55 13.07
C SER A 74 -9.87 4.79 11.79
N ILE A 75 -8.58 4.71 11.42
CA ILE A 75 -8.10 4.05 10.22
C ILE A 75 -7.56 2.69 10.63
N ASN A 76 -8.26 1.62 10.24
CA ASN A 76 -7.88 0.24 10.57
C ASN A 76 -8.14 -0.69 9.40
N GLY A 77 -7.26 -1.68 9.17
CA GLY A 77 -7.39 -2.71 8.14
C GLY A 77 -7.19 -2.20 6.71
N ARG A 78 -6.44 -1.13 6.50
CA ARG A 78 -6.27 -0.49 5.19
C ARG A 78 -4.87 -0.69 4.61
N LEU A 79 -4.80 -0.75 3.28
CA LEU A 79 -3.56 -0.65 2.50
C LEU A 79 -3.48 0.75 1.91
N ILE A 80 -2.56 1.58 2.39
CA ILE A 80 -2.48 3.01 2.07
C ILE A 80 -1.16 3.30 1.36
N SER A 81 -1.25 3.99 0.22
CA SER A 81 -0.08 4.42 -0.53
C SER A 81 0.42 5.78 -0.06
N ALA A 82 1.71 5.86 0.23
CA ALA A 82 2.37 7.13 0.53
C ALA A 82 2.45 8.07 -0.68
N VAL A 83 2.33 7.53 -1.90
CA VAL A 83 2.53 8.27 -3.15
C VAL A 83 1.22 8.69 -3.79
N TRP A 84 0.20 7.81 -3.74
CA TRP A 84 -1.01 7.95 -4.55
C TRP A 84 -2.25 8.36 -3.76
N ASP A 85 -2.25 8.14 -2.43
CA ASP A 85 -3.42 8.38 -1.62
C ASP A 85 -3.33 9.72 -0.87
N ASP A 86 -4.47 10.36 -0.71
CA ASP A 86 -4.63 11.57 0.09
C ASP A 86 -4.79 11.21 1.59
N TRP A 87 -3.76 10.54 2.12
CA TRP A 87 -3.81 9.92 3.44
C TRP A 87 -3.93 10.92 4.59
N LYS A 88 -3.45 12.17 4.42
CA LYS A 88 -3.58 13.22 5.44
C LYS A 88 -5.04 13.61 5.70
N ASN A 89 -5.91 13.43 4.71
CA ASN A 89 -7.34 13.75 4.80
C ASN A 89 -8.23 12.53 5.11
N LEU A 90 -7.66 11.34 5.33
CA LEU A 90 -8.44 10.14 5.66
C LEU A 90 -9.23 10.25 6.97
N PRO A 91 -8.76 10.93 8.05
CA PRO A 91 -9.57 11.10 9.26
C PRO A 91 -10.92 11.78 9.01
N ALA A 92 -10.97 12.75 8.11
CA ALA A 92 -12.23 13.41 7.73
C ALA A 92 -13.20 12.48 6.98
N ARG A 93 -12.72 11.34 6.49
CA ARG A 93 -13.47 10.31 5.75
C ARG A 93 -13.68 9.02 6.54
N ALA A 94 -13.45 9.05 7.85
CA ALA A 94 -13.47 7.86 8.71
C ALA A 94 -14.78 7.06 8.61
N GLU A 95 -15.94 7.74 8.55
CA GLU A 95 -17.24 7.07 8.40
C GLU A 95 -17.40 6.35 7.05
N LEU A 96 -16.89 6.93 5.97
CA LEU A 96 -16.90 6.30 4.65
C LEU A 96 -15.99 5.09 4.62
N LEU A 97 -14.81 5.20 5.21
CA LEU A 97 -13.91 4.07 5.35
C LEU A 97 -14.54 2.94 6.14
N ALA A 98 -15.15 3.23 7.28
CA ALA A 98 -15.77 2.22 8.14
C ALA A 98 -16.91 1.44 7.44
N LYS A 99 -17.59 2.06 6.47
CA LYS A 99 -18.74 1.49 5.74
C LYS A 99 -18.40 0.95 4.34
N SER A 100 -17.14 0.95 3.94
CA SER A 100 -16.71 0.58 2.60
C SER A 100 -15.46 -0.28 2.61
N ASP A 101 -15.16 -0.89 1.47
CA ASP A 101 -13.94 -1.66 1.19
C ASP A 101 -12.84 -0.83 0.50
N VAL A 102 -12.97 0.50 0.52
CA VAL A 102 -11.93 1.41 0.00
C VAL A 102 -10.61 1.17 0.72
N TYR A 103 -9.53 1.03 -0.03
CA TYR A 103 -8.20 0.67 0.46
C TYR A 103 -8.10 -0.71 1.14
N MET A 104 -9.00 -1.64 0.83
CA MET A 104 -8.92 -3.04 1.26
C MET A 104 -8.52 -3.95 0.11
N LEU A 105 -7.84 -5.06 0.43
CA LEU A 105 -7.58 -6.14 -0.52
C LEU A 105 -8.78 -7.09 -0.52
N ARG A 106 -9.45 -7.23 -1.64
CA ARG A 106 -10.58 -8.14 -1.79
C ARG A 106 -10.63 -8.80 -3.17
N ARG A 107 -11.30 -9.91 -3.24
CA ARG A 107 -11.64 -10.51 -4.52
C ARG A 107 -12.69 -9.65 -5.23
N ILE A 108 -12.41 -9.32 -6.47
CA ILE A 108 -13.37 -8.66 -7.37
C ILE A 108 -14.03 -9.75 -8.19
N THR A 109 -15.36 -9.75 -8.23
CA THR A 109 -16.14 -10.72 -9.02
C THR A 109 -16.43 -10.16 -10.42
N ALA A 110 -16.75 -11.07 -11.35
CA ALA A 110 -17.15 -10.70 -12.70
C ALA A 110 -18.37 -9.77 -12.70
N LYS A 111 -19.36 -10.07 -11.88
CA LYS A 111 -20.59 -9.29 -11.72
C LYS A 111 -20.32 -7.83 -11.32
N GLU A 112 -19.36 -7.59 -10.41
CA GLU A 112 -18.98 -6.22 -10.00
C GLU A 112 -18.33 -5.42 -11.13
N ARG A 113 -17.81 -6.09 -12.15
CA ARG A 113 -17.25 -5.49 -13.36
C ARG A 113 -18.21 -5.47 -14.53
N GLY A 114 -19.48 -5.86 -14.32
CA GLY A 114 -20.52 -5.87 -15.35
C GLY A 114 -20.41 -7.04 -16.34
N PHE A 115 -19.63 -8.07 -16.04
CA PHE A 115 -19.59 -9.28 -16.84
C PHE A 115 -20.73 -10.22 -16.44
N ASP A 116 -21.42 -10.74 -17.45
CA ASP A 116 -22.56 -11.66 -17.28
C ASP A 116 -22.09 -13.11 -17.42
N TRP A 117 -21.41 -13.62 -16.41
CA TRP A 117 -21.17 -15.06 -16.25
C TRP A 117 -21.41 -15.46 -14.80
N ASP A 118 -21.77 -16.73 -14.63
CA ASP A 118 -22.15 -17.28 -13.34
C ASP A 118 -20.92 -17.67 -12.50
N ASP A 119 -20.64 -16.89 -11.44
CA ASP A 119 -19.62 -17.15 -10.44
C ASP A 119 -20.14 -17.97 -9.24
N SER A 120 -21.39 -18.46 -9.29
CA SER A 120 -22.13 -19.03 -8.15
C SER A 120 -21.96 -20.55 -7.98
N LYS A 121 -20.77 -21.10 -8.27
CA LYS A 121 -20.48 -22.52 -8.01
C LYS A 121 -19.67 -22.70 -6.74
#